data_c150e648f609324e5eb7bf7296d11c89
#
_entry.id   c150e648f609324e5eb7bf7296d11c89
#
_cell.length_a   1.000
_cell.length_b   1.000
_cell.length_c   1.000
_cell.angle_alpha   90.00
_cell.angle_beta   90.00
_cell.angle_gamma   90.00
#
_symmetry.space_group_name_H-M   'P 1'
#
loop_
_entity.id
_entity.type
_entity.pdbx_description
1 polymer ?
#
loop_
_entity_poly.entity_id
_entity_poly.type
_entity_poly.pdbx_seq_one_letter_code
_entity_poly.pdbx_strand_id
1 'polypeptide(L)'
;VYQLKFTASAGSWDNYRTEVDVTGPLGFDGKLRGRLVMAYQDRQYFVDNRGTDKPLVYGVLEADLSDATMVTAGLRFNKVHETGTASALPRYSNGADLGLPRHTGLSTSWAYADGFSREYFAKLDHRLNDDWKLNLSYTNLYDTIDTNNATTLGSVNPVNGTGVTRYGTWITQWSEQNLWAANLSG
;
A
#
# COMPACT_ATOMS: atom_id res chain seq x y z
N VAL A 1 -29.68 0.52 2.14
CA VAL A 1 -29.61 0.06 0.73
C VAL A 1 -28.37 -0.76 0.56
N TYR A 2 -28.46 -1.95 -0.06
CA TYR A 2 -27.30 -2.73 -0.48
C TYR A 2 -26.69 -2.12 -1.76
N GLN A 3 -25.37 -2.05 -1.78
CA GLN A 3 -24.65 -1.63 -2.96
C GLN A 3 -23.50 -2.62 -3.23
N LEU A 4 -23.39 -3.04 -4.49
CA LEU A 4 -22.25 -3.78 -5.02
C LEU A 4 -21.67 -2.98 -6.19
N LYS A 5 -20.39 -2.69 -6.11
CA LYS A 5 -19.64 -2.07 -7.20
C LYS A 5 -18.50 -3.01 -7.61
N PHE A 6 -18.43 -3.31 -8.89
CA PHE A 6 -17.29 -3.99 -9.50
C PHE A 6 -16.58 -3.04 -10.45
N THR A 7 -15.26 -2.98 -10.37
CA THR A 7 -14.44 -2.18 -11.27
C THR A 7 -13.34 -3.07 -11.83
N ALA A 8 -13.16 -3.02 -13.14
CA ALA A 8 -12.01 -3.64 -13.81
C ALA A 8 -11.38 -2.62 -14.74
N SER A 9 -10.08 -2.60 -14.81
CA SER A 9 -9.32 -1.74 -15.71
C SER A 9 -8.11 -2.47 -16.28
N ALA A 10 -7.77 -2.12 -17.51
CA ALA A 10 -6.58 -2.58 -18.21
C ALA A 10 -5.85 -1.38 -18.80
N GLY A 11 -4.55 -1.40 -18.79
CA GLY A 11 -3.70 -0.31 -19.28
C GLY A 11 -2.43 -0.83 -19.92
N SER A 12 -1.60 0.09 -20.40
CA SER A 12 -0.29 -0.22 -20.99
C SER A 12 0.61 -0.92 -19.97
N TRP A 13 1.54 -1.74 -20.49
CA TRP A 13 2.49 -2.54 -19.72
C TRP A 13 1.82 -3.52 -18.75
N ASP A 14 0.85 -4.29 -19.29
CA ASP A 14 0.13 -5.34 -18.55
C ASP A 14 -0.42 -4.86 -17.20
N ASN A 15 -0.90 -3.62 -17.17
CA ASN A 15 -1.50 -3.05 -15.98
C ASN A 15 -2.97 -3.45 -15.89
N TYR A 16 -3.25 -4.43 -15.04
CA TYR A 16 -4.60 -4.93 -14.77
C TYR A 16 -4.98 -4.64 -13.32
N ARG A 17 -6.18 -4.12 -13.11
CA ARG A 17 -6.73 -3.91 -11.78
C ARG A 17 -8.18 -4.36 -11.72
N THR A 18 -8.52 -5.08 -10.65
CA THR A 18 -9.90 -5.43 -10.30
C THR A 18 -10.20 -4.95 -8.90
N GLU A 19 -11.46 -4.56 -8.68
CA GLU A 19 -11.93 -4.11 -7.38
C GLU A 19 -13.39 -4.53 -7.19
N VAL A 20 -13.71 -5.01 -5.98
CA VAL A 20 -15.07 -5.30 -5.51
C VAL A 20 -15.30 -4.47 -4.26
N ASP A 21 -16.40 -3.74 -4.23
CA ASP A 21 -16.85 -2.92 -3.09
C ASP A 21 -18.29 -3.27 -2.77
N VAL A 22 -18.52 -3.83 -1.60
CA VAL A 22 -19.83 -4.25 -1.11
C VAL A 22 -20.16 -3.49 0.16
N THR A 23 -21.30 -2.86 0.22
CA THR A 23 -21.77 -2.17 1.42
C THR A 23 -23.28 -2.39 1.62
N GLY A 24 -23.71 -2.40 2.85
CA GLY A 24 -25.13 -2.49 3.17
C GLY A 24 -25.41 -2.86 4.62
N PRO A 25 -26.70 -2.89 5.00
CA PRO A 25 -27.14 -3.39 6.29
C PRO A 25 -26.91 -4.90 6.39
N LEU A 26 -26.43 -5.37 7.53
CA LEU A 26 -26.16 -6.79 7.78
C LEU A 26 -27.21 -7.44 8.69
N GLY A 27 -28.01 -6.63 9.40
CA GLY A 27 -29.05 -7.14 10.29
C GLY A 27 -29.55 -6.10 11.28
N PHE A 28 -30.39 -6.54 12.24
CA PHE A 28 -30.94 -5.72 13.31
C PHE A 28 -31.64 -4.46 12.80
N ASP A 29 -32.50 -4.60 11.80
CA ASP A 29 -33.24 -3.50 11.14
C ASP A 29 -32.35 -2.36 10.67
N GLY A 30 -31.12 -2.70 10.20
CA GLY A 30 -30.15 -1.73 9.69
C GLY A 30 -29.24 -1.11 10.76
N LYS A 31 -29.38 -1.50 12.02
CA LYS A 31 -28.49 -1.05 13.10
C LYS A 31 -27.08 -1.63 12.97
N LEU A 32 -26.91 -2.76 12.29
CA LEU A 32 -25.61 -3.31 11.92
C LEU A 32 -25.39 -3.11 10.42
N ARG A 33 -24.32 -2.41 10.07
CA ARG A 33 -23.92 -2.09 8.69
C ARG A 33 -22.47 -2.49 8.45
N GLY A 34 -22.15 -2.77 7.21
CA GLY A 34 -20.79 -3.12 6.87
C GLY A 34 -20.42 -2.71 5.46
N ARG A 35 -19.10 -2.59 5.24
CA ARG A 35 -18.49 -2.43 3.93
C ARG A 35 -17.26 -3.30 3.84
N LEU A 36 -17.11 -3.97 2.70
CA LEU A 36 -15.94 -4.76 2.34
C LEU A 36 -15.45 -4.29 0.97
N VAL A 37 -14.17 -3.93 0.91
CA VAL A 37 -13.49 -3.61 -0.34
C VAL A 37 -12.34 -4.58 -0.51
N MET A 38 -12.26 -5.19 -1.68
CA MET A 38 -11.12 -6.00 -2.08
C MET A 38 -10.61 -5.49 -3.43
N ALA A 39 -9.32 -5.32 -3.56
CA ALA A 39 -8.70 -4.90 -4.80
C ALA A 39 -7.41 -5.69 -5.05
N TYR A 40 -7.13 -5.94 -6.32
CA TYR A 40 -5.87 -6.49 -6.78
C TYR A 40 -5.41 -5.76 -8.02
N GLN A 41 -4.15 -5.38 -8.03
CA GLN A 41 -3.51 -4.80 -9.20
C GLN A 41 -2.23 -5.55 -9.50
N ASP A 42 -2.04 -5.92 -10.76
CA ASP A 42 -0.79 -6.41 -11.33
C ASP A 42 -0.36 -5.44 -12.43
N ARG A 43 0.91 -5.05 -12.43
CA ARG A 43 1.45 -4.07 -13.37
C ARG A 43 2.89 -4.38 -13.71
N GLN A 44 3.20 -4.39 -15.00
CA GLN A 44 4.56 -4.29 -15.49
C GLN A 44 4.95 -2.83 -15.76
N TYR A 45 6.21 -2.57 -16.03
CA TYR A 45 6.71 -1.24 -16.37
C TYR A 45 7.43 -1.29 -17.73
N PHE A 46 7.64 -0.13 -18.32
CA PHE A 46 8.40 -0.05 -19.56
C PHE A 46 9.90 -0.39 -19.38
N VAL A 47 10.37 -0.45 -18.15
CA VAL A 47 11.72 -0.84 -17.77
C VAL A 47 11.79 -2.34 -17.57
N ASP A 48 12.80 -2.98 -18.15
CA ASP A 48 12.99 -4.43 -18.08
C ASP A 48 13.07 -4.95 -16.63
N ASN A 49 12.48 -6.12 -16.42
CA ASN A 49 12.45 -6.82 -15.13
C ASN A 49 11.80 -6.04 -13.98
N ARG A 50 10.91 -5.10 -14.27
CA ARG A 50 10.20 -4.35 -13.25
C ARG A 50 8.69 -4.60 -13.31
N GLY A 51 8.15 -5.05 -12.21
CA GLY A 51 6.72 -5.30 -12.01
C GLY A 51 6.29 -4.94 -10.61
N THR A 52 4.97 -4.85 -10.40
CA THR A 52 4.38 -4.62 -9.08
C THR A 52 3.03 -5.29 -8.99
N ASP A 53 2.80 -6.06 -7.92
CA ASP A 53 1.47 -6.54 -7.53
C ASP A 53 1.04 -5.99 -6.18
N LYS A 54 -0.27 -5.68 -6.07
CA LYS A 54 -0.84 -4.96 -4.92
C LYS A 54 -2.21 -5.51 -4.54
N PRO A 55 -2.29 -6.54 -3.70
CA PRO A 55 -3.53 -6.92 -3.04
C PRO A 55 -3.89 -5.94 -1.92
N LEU A 56 -5.20 -5.65 -1.78
CA LEU A 56 -5.78 -4.84 -0.73
C LEU A 56 -7.07 -5.47 -0.24
N VAL A 57 -7.25 -5.49 1.08
CA VAL A 57 -8.52 -5.82 1.74
C VAL A 57 -8.81 -4.73 2.77
N TYR A 58 -10.01 -4.19 2.72
CA TYR A 58 -10.55 -3.25 3.70
C TYR A 58 -11.93 -3.71 4.14
N GLY A 59 -12.16 -3.74 5.43
CA GLY A 59 -13.46 -4.06 6.02
C GLY A 59 -13.78 -3.12 7.15
N VAL A 60 -15.05 -2.71 7.25
CA VAL A 60 -15.57 -1.92 8.36
C VAL A 60 -16.98 -2.39 8.73
N LEU A 61 -17.24 -2.44 10.01
CA LEU A 61 -18.55 -2.69 10.60
C LEU A 61 -18.93 -1.50 11.48
N GLU A 62 -20.19 -1.11 11.42
CA GLU A 62 -20.80 -0.09 12.26
C GLU A 62 -22.03 -0.71 12.94
N ALA A 63 -22.16 -0.49 14.24
CA ALA A 63 -23.29 -0.97 15.03
C ALA A 63 -23.87 0.16 15.90
N ASP A 64 -25.16 0.44 15.72
CA ASP A 64 -25.93 1.31 16.61
C ASP A 64 -26.37 0.48 17.84
N LEU A 65 -25.59 0.58 18.93
CA LEU A 65 -25.89 -0.13 20.17
C LEU A 65 -27.11 0.46 20.89
N SER A 66 -27.34 1.76 20.68
CA SER A 66 -28.52 2.50 21.13
C SER A 66 -28.67 3.76 20.25
N ASP A 67 -29.76 4.53 20.47
CA ASP A 67 -29.96 5.81 19.77
C ASP A 67 -28.88 6.88 20.12
N ALA A 68 -28.13 6.64 21.18
CA ALA A 68 -27.06 7.52 21.64
C ALA A 68 -25.66 6.95 21.42
N THR A 69 -25.50 5.67 21.02
CA THR A 69 -24.21 4.99 21.01
C THR A 69 -24.00 4.23 19.71
N MET A 70 -22.96 4.59 18.98
CA MET A 70 -22.48 3.87 17.79
C MET A 70 -21.05 3.37 18.02
N VAL A 71 -20.79 2.16 17.61
CA VAL A 71 -19.46 1.56 17.59
C VAL A 71 -19.08 1.25 16.15
N THR A 72 -17.87 1.60 15.77
CA THR A 72 -17.26 1.26 14.49
C THR A 72 -16.01 0.42 14.75
N ALA A 73 -15.83 -0.67 14.00
CA ALA A 73 -14.58 -1.43 13.99
C ALA A 73 -14.22 -1.78 12.57
N GLY A 74 -12.92 -1.74 12.26
CA GLY A 74 -12.47 -2.03 10.92
C GLY A 74 -11.05 -2.50 10.85
N LEU A 75 -10.70 -2.98 9.65
CA LEU A 75 -9.37 -3.47 9.33
C LEU A 75 -8.99 -3.09 7.89
N ARG A 76 -7.69 -2.94 7.68
CA ARG A 76 -7.09 -2.80 6.34
C ARG A 76 -5.84 -3.64 6.27
N PHE A 77 -5.72 -4.42 5.21
CA PHE A 77 -4.51 -5.12 4.82
C PHE A 77 -4.10 -4.66 3.43
N ASN A 78 -2.86 -4.28 3.30
CA ASN A 78 -2.28 -3.88 2.03
C ASN A 78 -0.90 -4.52 1.89
N LYS A 79 -0.65 -5.19 0.77
CA LYS A 79 0.67 -5.69 0.41
C LYS A 79 1.12 -5.04 -0.89
N VAL A 80 2.40 -4.82 -1.01
CA VAL A 80 3.05 -4.39 -2.26
C VAL A 80 4.23 -5.33 -2.47
N HIS A 81 4.26 -6.00 -3.59
CA HIS A 81 5.41 -6.76 -4.05
C HIS A 81 5.96 -6.09 -5.30
N GLU A 82 7.19 -5.61 -5.24
CA GLU A 82 7.88 -5.03 -6.40
C GLU A 82 9.04 -5.93 -6.80
N THR A 83 9.08 -6.29 -8.08
CA THR A 83 10.24 -6.91 -8.70
C THR A 83 11.05 -5.84 -9.43
N GLY A 84 12.35 -6.01 -9.48
CA GLY A 84 13.18 -5.12 -10.26
C GLY A 84 13.24 -3.71 -9.70
N THR A 85 13.83 -3.52 -8.54
CA THR A 85 14.02 -2.20 -7.95
C THR A 85 14.78 -1.24 -8.87
N ALA A 86 14.39 0.04 -8.86
CA ALA A 86 14.97 1.03 -9.75
C ALA A 86 16.42 1.38 -9.34
N SER A 87 17.37 1.13 -10.22
CA SER A 87 18.72 1.67 -10.12
C SER A 87 18.92 2.75 -11.17
N ALA A 88 19.63 3.82 -10.81
CA ALA A 88 20.04 4.83 -11.79
C ALA A 88 20.98 4.22 -12.85
N LEU A 89 20.78 4.57 -14.09
CA LEU A 89 21.71 4.19 -15.16
C LEU A 89 23.04 4.94 -15.00
N PRO A 90 24.18 4.27 -15.08
CA PRO A 90 25.48 4.93 -15.05
C PRO A 90 25.68 5.79 -16.31
N ARG A 91 26.60 6.73 -16.22
CA ARG A 91 27.08 7.52 -17.36
C ARG A 91 28.56 7.27 -17.59
N TYR A 92 29.08 7.71 -18.70
CA TYR A 92 30.54 7.81 -18.88
C TYR A 92 31.14 8.77 -17.86
N SER A 93 32.40 8.55 -17.49
CA SER A 93 33.14 9.39 -16.52
C SER A 93 33.29 10.85 -16.97
N ASN A 94 33.16 11.12 -18.27
CA ASN A 94 33.11 12.47 -18.83
C ASN A 94 31.72 13.09 -18.88
N GLY A 95 30.71 12.42 -18.29
CA GLY A 95 29.31 12.88 -18.24
C GLY A 95 28.45 12.52 -19.45
N ALA A 96 29.03 11.97 -20.51
CA ALA A 96 28.28 11.58 -21.70
C ALA A 96 27.32 10.43 -21.41
N ASP A 97 26.24 10.35 -22.17
CA ASP A 97 25.26 9.27 -22.12
C ASP A 97 25.82 7.98 -22.70
N LEU A 98 25.46 6.84 -22.14
CA LEU A 98 25.85 5.52 -22.67
C LEU A 98 25.07 5.10 -23.92
N GLY A 99 23.99 5.82 -24.27
CA GLY A 99 23.13 5.48 -25.40
C GLY A 99 22.32 4.19 -25.18
N LEU A 100 22.06 3.80 -23.95
CA LEU A 100 21.31 2.58 -23.65
C LEU A 100 19.84 2.73 -24.10
N PRO A 101 19.20 1.63 -24.55
CA PRO A 101 17.77 1.64 -24.84
C PRO A 101 16.96 2.18 -23.67
N ARG A 102 15.88 2.91 -23.97
CA ARG A 102 15.01 3.53 -22.94
C ARG A 102 14.44 2.52 -21.92
N HIS A 103 14.23 1.28 -22.34
CA HIS A 103 13.69 0.22 -21.48
C HIS A 103 14.74 -0.47 -20.61
N THR A 104 16.03 -0.12 -20.75
CA THR A 104 17.12 -0.77 -20.02
C THR A 104 16.88 -0.70 -18.51
N GLY A 105 16.74 -1.86 -17.88
CA GLY A 105 16.73 -2.05 -16.44
C GLY A 105 18.02 -2.67 -15.96
N LEU A 106 18.65 -2.08 -14.94
CA LEU A 106 19.84 -2.65 -14.31
C LEU A 106 19.50 -3.53 -13.11
N SER A 107 18.24 -3.78 -12.88
CA SER A 107 17.81 -4.67 -11.81
C SER A 107 18.23 -6.11 -12.06
N THR A 108 18.43 -6.84 -11.00
CA THR A 108 18.68 -8.28 -11.03
C THR A 108 17.39 -9.05 -10.87
N SER A 109 17.35 -10.31 -11.33
CA SER A 109 16.18 -11.19 -11.17
C SER A 109 15.83 -11.53 -9.72
N TRP A 110 16.77 -11.34 -8.79
CA TRP A 110 16.58 -11.57 -7.35
C TRP A 110 16.22 -10.29 -6.58
N ALA A 111 16.25 -9.11 -7.22
CA ALA A 111 15.90 -7.86 -6.56
C ALA A 111 14.39 -7.74 -6.39
N TYR A 112 13.97 -7.42 -5.17
CA TYR A 112 12.57 -7.20 -4.81
C TYR A 112 12.43 -6.16 -3.70
N ALA A 113 11.23 -5.63 -3.56
CA ALA A 113 10.80 -4.86 -2.41
C ALA A 113 9.39 -5.32 -2.00
N ASP A 114 9.29 -5.90 -0.82
CA ASP A 114 8.04 -6.34 -0.21
C ASP A 114 7.63 -5.36 0.88
N GLY A 115 6.45 -4.77 0.73
CA GLY A 115 5.81 -3.96 1.74
C GLY A 115 4.53 -4.63 2.24
N PHE A 116 4.31 -4.64 3.54
CA PHE A 116 3.07 -5.07 4.14
C PHE A 116 2.61 -4.05 5.17
N SER A 117 1.34 -3.66 5.11
CA SER A 117 0.69 -2.77 6.05
C SER A 117 -0.60 -3.40 6.54
N ARG A 118 -0.80 -3.40 7.86
CA ARG A 118 -2.08 -3.74 8.46
C ARG A 118 -2.51 -2.64 9.41
N GLU A 119 -3.79 -2.34 9.40
CA GLU A 119 -4.43 -1.40 10.28
C GLU A 119 -5.64 -2.06 10.91
N TYR A 120 -5.77 -1.96 12.23
CA TYR A 120 -7.01 -2.23 12.96
C TYR A 120 -7.44 -0.95 13.63
N PHE A 121 -8.73 -0.63 13.57
CA PHE A 121 -9.27 0.52 14.25
C PHE A 121 -10.61 0.22 14.89
N ALA A 122 -10.87 0.92 16.00
CA ALA A 122 -12.15 0.92 16.66
C ALA A 122 -12.50 2.36 17.08
N LYS A 123 -13.78 2.70 17.01
CA LYS A 123 -14.33 3.99 17.42
C LYS A 123 -15.58 3.79 18.22
N LEU A 124 -15.78 4.63 19.23
CA LEU A 124 -17.02 4.77 19.99
C LEU A 124 -17.48 6.23 19.86
N ASP A 125 -18.69 6.40 19.37
CA ASP A 125 -19.39 7.67 19.35
C ASP A 125 -20.56 7.56 20.33
N HIS A 126 -20.59 8.42 21.36
CA HIS A 126 -21.60 8.41 22.39
C HIS A 126 -22.13 9.81 22.68
N ARG A 127 -23.43 10.00 22.54
CA ARG A 127 -24.11 11.21 22.96
C ARG A 127 -24.46 11.09 24.45
N LEU A 128 -23.78 11.87 25.30
CA LEU A 128 -23.98 11.89 26.74
C LEU A 128 -25.31 12.56 27.10
N ASN A 129 -25.64 13.64 26.41
CA ASN A 129 -26.92 14.38 26.50
C ASN A 129 -27.11 15.22 25.23
N ASP A 130 -28.02 16.16 25.20
CA ASP A 130 -28.33 16.97 24.03
C ASP A 130 -27.17 17.93 23.64
N ASP A 131 -26.35 18.33 24.60
CA ASP A 131 -25.26 19.27 24.42
C ASP A 131 -23.89 18.56 24.23
N TRP A 132 -23.67 17.39 24.83
CA TRP A 132 -22.36 16.78 24.93
C TRP A 132 -22.23 15.46 24.18
N LYS A 133 -21.13 15.34 23.41
CA LYS A 133 -20.76 14.11 22.69
C LYS A 133 -19.35 13.69 23.06
N LEU A 134 -19.18 12.40 23.28
CA LEU A 134 -17.88 11.73 23.51
C LEU A 134 -17.52 10.91 22.29
N ASN A 135 -16.30 11.11 21.76
CA ASN A 135 -15.72 10.28 20.72
C ASN A 135 -14.43 9.65 21.26
N LEU A 136 -14.33 8.35 21.21
CA LEU A 136 -13.12 7.60 21.52
C LEU A 136 -12.65 6.88 20.26
N SER A 137 -11.36 6.82 20.04
CA SER A 137 -10.82 6.02 18.96
C SER A 137 -9.50 5.36 19.33
N TYR A 138 -9.29 4.20 18.75
CA TYR A 138 -8.05 3.44 18.81
C TYR A 138 -7.68 2.99 17.41
N THR A 139 -6.40 3.11 17.07
CA THR A 139 -5.82 2.57 15.83
C THR A 139 -4.51 1.89 16.14
N ASN A 140 -4.36 0.64 15.69
CA ASN A 140 -3.09 -0.07 15.63
C ASN A 140 -2.66 -0.15 14.17
N LEU A 141 -1.49 0.38 13.88
CA LEU A 141 -0.87 0.35 12.56
C LEU A 141 0.44 -0.44 12.66
N TYR A 142 0.62 -1.40 11.78
CA TYR A 142 1.83 -2.20 11.64
C TYR A 142 2.29 -2.21 10.20
N ASP A 143 3.54 -1.82 9.97
CA ASP A 143 4.16 -1.77 8.65
C ASP A 143 5.46 -2.56 8.64
N THR A 144 5.71 -3.27 7.54
CA THR A 144 7.01 -3.88 7.26
C THR A 144 7.47 -3.56 5.85
N ILE A 145 8.76 -3.45 5.69
CA ILE A 145 9.43 -3.41 4.38
C ILE A 145 10.57 -4.43 4.44
N ASP A 146 10.61 -5.30 3.45
CA ASP A 146 11.73 -6.22 3.20
C ASP A 146 12.22 -6.00 1.76
N THR A 147 13.46 -5.58 1.63
CA THR A 147 14.05 -5.22 0.35
C THR A 147 15.34 -5.99 0.13
N ASN A 148 15.47 -6.59 -1.03
CA ASN A 148 16.72 -7.12 -1.53
C ASN A 148 17.03 -6.37 -2.84
N ASN A 149 18.04 -5.52 -2.82
CA ASN A 149 18.27 -4.55 -3.89
C ASN A 149 19.67 -4.63 -4.45
N ALA A 150 19.80 -4.42 -5.77
CA ALA A 150 21.07 -4.26 -6.44
C ALA A 150 21.26 -2.80 -6.84
N THR A 151 22.32 -2.18 -6.38
CA THR A 151 22.67 -0.80 -6.70
C THR A 151 23.95 -0.74 -7.50
N THR A 152 23.99 0.15 -8.48
CA THR A 152 25.16 0.39 -9.34
C THR A 152 25.80 1.72 -8.94
N LEU A 153 27.11 1.70 -8.69
CA LEU A 153 27.91 2.88 -8.35
C LEU A 153 29.04 3.07 -9.34
N GLY A 154 29.46 4.33 -9.48
CA GLY A 154 30.55 4.73 -10.35
C GLY A 154 30.09 5.13 -11.75
N SER A 155 31.06 5.41 -12.61
CA SER A 155 30.86 5.79 -14.00
C SER A 155 31.71 4.94 -14.91
N VAL A 156 31.27 4.78 -16.15
CA VAL A 156 31.97 3.96 -17.14
C VAL A 156 33.16 4.73 -17.73
N ASN A 157 34.33 4.14 -17.68
CA ASN A 157 35.50 4.69 -18.39
C ASN A 157 35.28 4.55 -19.91
N PRO A 158 35.28 5.65 -20.68
CA PRO A 158 34.96 5.59 -22.10
C PRO A 158 36.03 4.86 -22.96
N VAL A 159 37.22 4.61 -22.41
CA VAL A 159 38.31 3.95 -23.13
C VAL A 159 38.27 2.42 -22.99
N ASN A 160 37.98 1.93 -21.77
CA ASN A 160 38.10 0.51 -21.47
C ASN A 160 36.81 -0.13 -20.91
N GLY A 161 35.73 0.66 -20.72
CA GLY A 161 34.46 0.18 -20.25
C GLY A 161 34.40 -0.20 -18.76
N THR A 162 35.45 0.07 -17.99
CA THR A 162 35.51 -0.25 -16.54
C THR A 162 35.03 0.92 -15.68
N GLY A 163 34.96 0.74 -14.34
CA GLY A 163 34.71 1.80 -13.38
C GLY A 163 33.32 1.75 -12.74
N VAL A 164 32.47 0.81 -13.15
CA VAL A 164 31.16 0.58 -12.51
C VAL A 164 31.23 -0.63 -11.60
N THR A 165 30.75 -0.49 -10.40
CA THR A 165 30.63 -1.57 -9.42
C THR A 165 29.16 -1.78 -9.07
N ARG A 166 28.76 -3.05 -8.92
CA ARG A 166 27.43 -3.41 -8.42
C ARG A 166 27.57 -4.05 -7.04
N TYR A 167 26.69 -3.68 -6.13
CA TYR A 167 26.58 -4.29 -4.82
C TYR A 167 25.11 -4.56 -4.48
N GLY A 168 24.88 -5.58 -3.66
CA GLY A 168 23.57 -5.90 -3.13
C GLY A 168 23.40 -5.33 -1.73
N THR A 169 22.19 -4.91 -1.39
CA THR A 169 21.77 -4.54 -0.03
C THR A 169 20.48 -5.28 0.32
N TRP A 170 20.44 -5.78 1.54
CA TRP A 170 19.25 -6.32 2.14
C TRP A 170 18.85 -5.49 3.35
N ILE A 171 17.60 -5.03 3.38
CA ILE A 171 17.07 -4.17 4.44
C ILE A 171 15.71 -4.73 4.84
N THR A 172 15.55 -5.05 6.12
CA THR A 172 14.27 -5.35 6.72
C THR A 172 13.97 -4.28 7.76
N GLN A 173 12.82 -3.64 7.65
CA GLN A 173 12.34 -2.65 8.60
C GLN A 173 10.90 -2.98 8.99
N TRP A 174 10.55 -2.65 10.23
CA TRP A 174 9.18 -2.74 10.71
C TRP A 174 8.87 -1.60 11.67
N SER A 175 7.63 -1.23 11.74
CA SER A 175 7.12 -0.28 12.73
C SER A 175 5.76 -0.73 13.24
N GLU A 176 5.48 -0.45 14.50
CA GLU A 176 4.16 -0.63 15.09
C GLU A 176 3.78 0.64 15.87
N GLN A 177 2.57 1.11 15.63
CA GLN A 177 2.05 2.33 16.25
C GLN A 177 0.68 2.04 16.87
N ASN A 178 0.49 2.53 18.09
CA ASN A 178 -0.80 2.48 18.80
C ASN A 178 -1.22 3.92 19.07
N LEU A 179 -2.33 4.33 18.46
CA LEU A 179 -2.86 5.68 18.60
C LEU A 179 -4.20 5.64 19.34
N TRP A 180 -4.30 6.48 20.35
CA TRP A 180 -5.53 6.67 21.13
C TRP A 180 -5.95 8.13 21.02
N ALA A 181 -7.24 8.36 20.83
CA ALA A 181 -7.79 9.70 20.89
C ALA A 181 -9.11 9.69 21.68
N ALA A 182 -9.31 10.75 22.44
CA ALA A 182 -10.56 11.04 23.13
C ALA A 182 -10.92 12.51 22.87
N ASN A 183 -12.16 12.74 22.46
CA ASN A 183 -12.69 14.08 22.21
C ASN A 183 -14.05 14.21 22.89
N LEU A 184 -14.21 15.27 23.66
CA LEU A 184 -15.47 15.69 24.25
C LEU A 184 -15.86 17.03 23.64
N SER A 185 -17.03 17.10 23.05
CA SER A 185 -17.56 18.31 22.41
C SER A 185 -18.95 18.63 22.90
N GLY A 186 -19.20 19.93 23.13
CA GLY A 186 -20.48 20.46 23.61
C GLY A 186 -20.71 21.88 23.16
#